data_85fd0295ac4830539adce19d16d0e3d0
#
_entry.id   85fd0295ac4830539adce19d16d0e3d0
#
_cell.length_a   1.000
_cell.length_b   1.000
_cell.length_c   1.000
_cell.angle_alpha   90.00
_cell.angle_beta   90.00
_cell.angle_gamma   90.00
#
_symmetry.space_group_name_H-M   'P 1'
#
loop_
_entity.id
_entity.type
_entity.pdbx_description
1 polymer ?
#
loop_
_entity_poly.entity_id
_entity_poly.type
_entity_poly.pdbx_seq_one_letter_code
_entity_poly.pdbx_strand_id
1 'polypeptide(L)'
;MGFFTQIKEKLVGKSTKQNEKYVVGLDKSSETFSDRINELAARFREINDEYFEELENILIMADVGVSMVMKIVSEIKTEVRIRNITDPREINDIIVDKMFVIYANESVMSTKINYAAEGLTVILMVGVNGAGKTTTIGKLAHRIVHDEGKKVVVAAGDTFRAGAIDQLAVWAERVGVDIVKGKEGGDPSAVVFDALNKAKETGADVLICDTAGRLQNKVNLMNELEKMNRIIKRVVPEGPHETLLVVDATTGQNGVSQAIEFSKI
;
A
#
# COMPACT_ATOMS: atom_id res chain seq x y z
N MET A 1 -26.79 9.25 2.30
CA MET A 1 -25.72 8.47 1.67
C MET A 1 -24.66 8.19 2.74
N GLY A 2 -24.08 7.00 2.78
CA GLY A 2 -23.09 6.67 3.81
C GLY A 2 -21.79 7.44 3.61
N PHE A 3 -21.08 7.71 4.70
CA PHE A 3 -19.79 8.41 4.77
C PHE A 3 -18.78 7.92 3.72
N PHE A 4 -18.64 6.61 3.57
CA PHE A 4 -17.72 6.01 2.59
C PHE A 4 -18.21 6.09 1.14
N THR A 5 -19.52 6.16 0.92
CA THR A 5 -20.05 6.39 -0.43
C THR A 5 -19.65 7.76 -0.95
N GLN A 6 -19.62 8.78 -0.08
CA GLN A 6 -19.19 10.13 -0.43
C GLN A 6 -17.67 10.21 -0.66
N ILE A 7 -16.84 9.55 0.19
CA ILE A 7 -15.40 9.42 -0.07
C ILE A 7 -15.16 8.72 -1.42
N LYS A 8 -15.90 7.63 -1.68
CA LYS A 8 -15.81 6.89 -2.94
C LYS A 8 -16.14 7.75 -4.15
N GLU A 9 -17.24 8.50 -4.12
CA GLU A 9 -17.64 9.37 -5.22
C GLU A 9 -16.60 10.47 -5.50
N LYS A 10 -15.94 10.99 -4.46
CA LYS A 10 -14.89 11.99 -4.57
C LYS A 10 -13.54 11.43 -5.05
N LEU A 11 -13.17 10.22 -4.59
CA LEU A 11 -11.90 9.58 -4.94
C LEU A 11 -11.90 8.97 -6.34
N VAL A 12 -13.03 8.45 -6.80
CA VAL A 12 -13.07 7.51 -7.93
C VAL A 12 -13.73 8.11 -9.16
N GLY A 13 -14.46 9.22 -9.03
CA GLY A 13 -15.33 9.65 -10.10
C GLY A 13 -16.39 8.58 -10.44
N LYS A 14 -17.07 8.66 -11.54
CA LYS A 14 -18.06 7.64 -11.92
C LYS A 14 -17.40 6.26 -12.04
N SER A 15 -17.80 5.37 -11.13
CA SER A 15 -17.28 4.01 -10.89
C SER A 15 -17.11 3.18 -12.17
N THR A 16 -15.91 2.62 -12.35
CA THR A 16 -15.70 1.48 -13.24
C THR A 16 -15.92 0.18 -12.44
N LYS A 17 -16.38 -0.91 -13.12
CA LYS A 17 -16.59 -2.25 -12.51
C LYS A 17 -15.41 -2.77 -11.65
N GLN A 18 -14.22 -2.23 -11.87
CA GLN A 18 -13.01 -2.59 -11.14
C GLN A 18 -13.02 -2.05 -9.70
N ASN A 19 -13.68 -0.93 -9.46
CA ASN A 19 -13.74 -0.29 -8.15
C ASN A 19 -14.77 -0.92 -7.21
N GLU A 20 -15.79 -1.60 -7.74
CA GLU A 20 -16.81 -2.29 -6.93
C GLU A 20 -16.21 -3.41 -6.05
N LYS A 21 -15.19 -4.11 -6.53
CA LYS A 21 -14.49 -5.15 -5.77
C LYS A 21 -13.74 -4.62 -4.54
N TYR A 22 -13.20 -3.42 -4.62
CA TYR A 22 -12.51 -2.79 -3.47
C TYR A 22 -13.48 -2.31 -2.40
N VAL A 23 -14.66 -1.87 -2.82
CA VAL A 23 -15.72 -1.40 -1.92
C VAL A 23 -16.23 -2.52 -1.03
N VAL A 24 -16.52 -3.69 -1.61
CA VAL A 24 -16.99 -4.86 -0.85
C VAL A 24 -15.99 -5.32 0.21
N GLY A 25 -14.68 -5.19 -0.06
CA GLY A 25 -13.63 -5.55 0.90
C GLY A 25 -13.51 -4.58 2.08
N LEU A 26 -13.95 -3.33 1.91
CA LEU A 26 -13.86 -2.27 2.92
C LEU A 26 -15.16 -2.09 3.71
N ASP A 27 -16.28 -2.67 3.29
CA ASP A 27 -17.60 -2.44 3.88
C ASP A 27 -17.65 -2.69 5.40
N LYS A 28 -17.11 -3.81 5.87
CA LYS A 28 -17.14 -4.14 7.31
C LYS A 28 -16.34 -3.18 8.19
N SER A 29 -15.18 -2.72 7.73
CA SER A 29 -14.36 -1.75 8.47
C SER A 29 -14.96 -0.35 8.42
N SER A 30 -15.65 -0.04 7.32
CA SER A 30 -16.29 1.24 7.08
C SER A 30 -17.57 1.42 7.90
N GLU A 31 -18.37 0.36 8.07
CA GLU A 31 -19.59 0.41 8.87
C GLU A 31 -19.29 0.86 10.31
N THR A 32 -18.32 0.22 10.98
CA THR A 32 -18.01 0.51 12.38
C THR A 32 -17.56 1.97 12.62
N PHE A 33 -16.76 2.53 11.72
CA PHE A 33 -16.30 3.92 11.83
C PHE A 33 -17.45 4.90 11.53
N SER A 34 -18.20 4.67 10.46
CA SER A 34 -19.37 5.48 10.10
C SER A 34 -20.43 5.48 11.19
N ASP A 35 -20.68 4.33 11.79
CA ASP A 35 -21.65 4.21 12.88
C ASP A 35 -21.24 5.05 14.09
N ARG A 36 -19.96 5.01 14.48
CA ARG A 36 -19.45 5.85 15.60
C ARG A 36 -19.56 7.34 15.32
N ILE A 37 -19.27 7.79 14.09
CA ILE A 37 -19.44 9.20 13.71
C ILE A 37 -20.92 9.59 13.70
N ASN A 38 -21.81 8.74 13.23
CA ASN A 38 -23.24 8.97 13.24
C ASN A 38 -23.81 8.98 14.69
N GLU A 39 -23.34 8.08 15.56
CA GLU A 39 -23.70 8.06 16.98
C GLU A 39 -23.22 9.33 17.70
N LEU A 40 -22.01 9.82 17.40
CA LEU A 40 -21.52 11.08 17.91
C LEU A 40 -22.45 12.23 17.52
N ALA A 41 -22.81 12.34 16.24
CA ALA A 41 -23.70 13.38 15.75
C ALA A 41 -25.12 13.28 16.33
N ALA A 42 -25.58 12.07 16.66
CA ALA A 42 -26.90 11.86 17.28
C ALA A 42 -26.91 12.17 18.78
N ARG A 43 -25.78 11.98 19.47
CA ARG A 43 -25.62 12.20 20.91
C ARG A 43 -25.57 13.68 21.29
N PHE A 44 -24.95 14.50 20.46
CA PHE A 44 -24.78 15.92 20.71
C PHE A 44 -25.85 16.76 20.01
N ARG A 45 -26.40 17.77 20.69
CA ARG A 45 -27.35 18.73 20.12
C ARG A 45 -26.67 19.98 19.57
N GLU A 46 -25.47 20.26 20.06
CA GLU A 46 -24.68 21.44 19.72
C GLU A 46 -23.21 21.03 19.58
N ILE A 47 -22.49 21.76 18.74
CA ILE A 47 -21.05 21.58 18.52
C ILE A 47 -20.30 22.40 19.58
N ASN A 48 -19.76 21.71 20.57
CA ASN A 48 -18.96 22.27 21.65
C ASN A 48 -17.59 21.59 21.75
N ASP A 49 -16.76 21.98 22.70
CA ASP A 49 -15.43 21.38 22.86
C ASP A 49 -15.50 19.89 23.20
N GLU A 50 -16.51 19.45 23.97
CA GLU A 50 -16.72 18.03 24.29
C GLU A 50 -17.01 17.19 23.01
N TYR A 51 -17.76 17.75 22.06
CA TYR A 51 -17.98 17.10 20.75
C TYR A 51 -16.65 16.84 20.03
N PHE A 52 -15.75 17.82 20.03
CA PHE A 52 -14.46 17.67 19.34
C PHE A 52 -13.51 16.72 20.09
N GLU A 53 -13.53 16.69 21.41
CA GLU A 53 -12.78 15.71 22.22
C GLU A 53 -13.24 14.27 21.90
N GLU A 54 -14.55 14.04 21.81
CA GLU A 54 -15.08 12.74 21.41
C GLU A 54 -14.75 12.38 19.96
N LEU A 55 -14.76 13.34 19.05
CA LEU A 55 -14.31 13.14 17.67
C LEU A 55 -12.83 12.75 17.61
N GLU A 56 -11.98 13.42 18.39
CA GLU A 56 -10.55 13.06 18.52
C GLU A 56 -10.40 11.62 19.01
N ASN A 57 -11.15 11.22 20.05
CA ASN A 57 -11.15 9.87 20.59
C ASN A 57 -11.57 8.83 19.54
N ILE A 58 -12.62 9.09 18.76
CA ILE A 58 -13.08 8.20 17.70
C ILE A 58 -11.99 8.00 16.64
N LEU A 59 -11.32 9.07 16.21
CA LEU A 59 -10.23 9.01 15.23
C LEU A 59 -9.01 8.26 15.78
N ILE A 60 -8.63 8.49 17.06
CA ILE A 60 -7.54 7.76 17.72
C ILE A 60 -7.88 6.27 17.84
N MET A 61 -9.10 5.94 18.24
CA MET A 61 -9.57 4.56 18.34
C MET A 61 -9.67 3.85 16.98
N ALA A 62 -9.76 4.63 15.90
CA ALA A 62 -9.64 4.13 14.52
C ALA A 62 -8.19 4.02 14.05
N ASP A 63 -7.21 4.11 14.98
CA ASP A 63 -5.77 4.02 14.73
C ASP A 63 -5.22 5.12 13.78
N VAL A 64 -5.87 6.29 13.74
CA VAL A 64 -5.34 7.49 13.08
C VAL A 64 -4.25 8.10 13.96
N GLY A 65 -3.11 8.46 13.39
CA GLY A 65 -2.00 9.05 14.15
C GLY A 65 -2.37 10.37 14.81
N VAL A 66 -1.94 10.56 16.07
CA VAL A 66 -2.30 11.72 16.90
C VAL A 66 -2.05 13.06 16.18
N SER A 67 -0.91 13.20 15.50
CA SER A 67 -0.59 14.43 14.73
C SER A 67 -1.58 14.68 13.60
N MET A 68 -2.05 13.62 12.94
CA MET A 68 -3.06 13.71 11.89
C MET A 68 -4.44 14.01 12.46
N VAL A 69 -4.81 13.40 13.59
CA VAL A 69 -6.06 13.71 14.32
C VAL A 69 -6.12 15.18 14.67
N MET A 70 -5.06 15.74 15.28
CA MET A 70 -4.97 17.16 15.62
C MET A 70 -5.14 18.06 14.40
N LYS A 71 -4.50 17.72 13.27
CA LYS A 71 -4.63 18.47 12.02
C LYS A 71 -6.08 18.43 11.50
N ILE A 72 -6.67 17.24 11.40
CA ILE A 72 -8.04 17.05 10.92
C ILE A 72 -9.03 17.86 11.78
N VAL A 73 -8.97 17.69 13.10
CA VAL A 73 -9.91 18.35 14.01
C VAL A 73 -9.73 19.86 14.01
N SER A 74 -8.49 20.37 13.93
CA SER A 74 -8.24 21.81 13.81
C SER A 74 -8.84 22.39 12.51
N GLU A 75 -8.73 21.68 11.39
CA GLU A 75 -9.33 22.11 10.13
C GLU A 75 -10.86 22.06 10.17
N ILE A 76 -11.44 21.03 10.82
CA ILE A 76 -12.89 20.94 11.02
C ILE A 76 -13.39 22.10 11.91
N LYS A 77 -12.72 22.37 13.05
CA LYS A 77 -13.03 23.52 13.93
C LYS A 77 -13.04 24.83 13.15
N THR A 78 -12.07 25.02 12.28
CA THR A 78 -11.97 26.22 11.42
C THR A 78 -13.14 26.33 10.47
N GLU A 79 -13.47 25.24 9.78
CA GLU A 79 -14.57 25.21 8.81
C GLU A 79 -15.94 25.42 9.46
N VAL A 80 -16.18 24.79 10.63
CA VAL A 80 -17.38 24.97 11.44
C VAL A 80 -17.59 26.45 11.79
N ARG A 81 -16.52 27.16 12.18
CA ARG A 81 -16.58 28.60 12.48
C ARG A 81 -16.86 29.43 11.22
N ILE A 82 -16.19 29.15 10.11
CA ILE A 82 -16.36 29.89 8.86
C ILE A 82 -17.79 29.75 8.33
N ARG A 83 -18.33 28.52 8.35
CA ARG A 83 -19.68 28.24 7.83
C ARG A 83 -20.78 28.48 8.86
N ASN A 84 -20.44 28.81 10.10
CA ASN A 84 -21.38 29.03 11.21
C ASN A 84 -22.30 27.83 11.44
N ILE A 85 -21.71 26.60 11.41
CA ILE A 85 -22.44 25.34 11.54
C ILE A 85 -22.75 25.09 13.02
N THR A 86 -23.99 24.74 13.30
CA THR A 86 -24.47 24.45 14.66
C THR A 86 -25.00 23.02 14.79
N ASP A 87 -25.43 22.38 13.71
CA ASP A 87 -25.92 21.00 13.72
C ASP A 87 -24.78 19.99 13.57
N PRO A 88 -24.54 19.13 14.58
CA PRO A 88 -23.50 18.09 14.49
C PRO A 88 -23.60 17.17 13.28
N ARG A 89 -24.79 16.99 12.72
CA ARG A 89 -24.98 16.12 11.53
C ARG A 89 -24.36 16.68 10.26
N GLU A 90 -24.19 18.00 10.17
CA GLU A 90 -23.54 18.64 9.03
C GLU A 90 -22.02 18.47 9.06
N ILE A 91 -21.42 18.10 10.22
CA ILE A 91 -19.98 17.87 10.34
C ILE A 91 -19.53 16.61 9.58
N ASN A 92 -20.39 15.61 9.42
CA ASN A 92 -20.03 14.39 8.72
C ASN A 92 -19.48 14.66 7.31
N ASP A 93 -20.11 15.57 6.57
CA ASP A 93 -19.65 15.95 5.23
C ASP A 93 -18.33 16.70 5.28
N ILE A 94 -18.12 17.53 6.30
CA ILE A 94 -16.87 18.27 6.50
C ILE A 94 -15.72 17.32 6.87
N ILE A 95 -15.95 16.30 7.72
CA ILE A 95 -14.95 15.29 8.03
C ILE A 95 -14.47 14.62 6.74
N VAL A 96 -15.40 14.18 5.89
CA VAL A 96 -15.09 13.57 4.60
C VAL A 96 -14.27 14.51 3.72
N ASP A 97 -14.73 15.76 3.59
CA ASP A 97 -14.05 16.75 2.76
C ASP A 97 -12.62 17.04 3.22
N LYS A 98 -12.43 17.22 4.53
CA LYS A 98 -11.11 17.50 5.10
C LYS A 98 -10.16 16.31 5.00
N MET A 99 -10.62 15.11 5.30
CA MET A 99 -9.81 13.90 5.11
C MET A 99 -9.41 13.72 3.64
N PHE A 100 -10.34 13.97 2.72
CA PHE A 100 -10.06 13.89 1.28
C PHE A 100 -9.04 14.96 0.85
N VAL A 101 -9.21 16.21 1.28
CA VAL A 101 -8.28 17.31 0.92
C VAL A 101 -6.88 17.03 1.45
N ILE A 102 -6.74 16.57 2.70
CA ILE A 102 -5.45 16.20 3.28
C ILE A 102 -4.80 15.08 2.46
N TYR A 103 -5.57 14.04 2.13
CA TYR A 103 -5.09 12.93 1.32
C TYR A 103 -4.67 13.36 -0.10
N ALA A 104 -5.45 14.20 -0.75
CA ALA A 104 -5.19 14.64 -2.12
C ALA A 104 -4.05 15.66 -2.23
N ASN A 105 -3.87 16.54 -1.23
CA ASN A 105 -2.85 17.59 -1.26
C ASN A 105 -1.43 17.09 -0.94
N GLU A 106 -1.31 15.96 -0.24
CA GLU A 106 -0.01 15.45 0.18
C GLU A 106 0.60 14.44 -0.82
N SER A 107 -0.11 14.08 -1.88
CA SER A 107 0.39 13.07 -2.82
C SER A 107 0.11 13.41 -4.28
N VAL A 108 1.15 13.35 -5.10
CA VAL A 108 1.01 13.16 -6.55
C VAL A 108 0.58 11.71 -6.74
N MET A 109 -0.73 11.48 -6.82
CA MET A 109 -1.28 10.13 -6.89
C MET A 109 -1.16 9.58 -8.31
N SER A 110 -0.03 8.94 -8.60
CA SER A 110 0.06 8.08 -9.77
C SER A 110 -0.22 6.63 -9.35
N THR A 111 -1.23 6.01 -9.97
CA THR A 111 -1.51 4.59 -9.85
C THR A 111 -0.81 3.76 -10.95
N LYS A 112 0.02 4.41 -11.76
CA LYS A 112 0.76 3.78 -12.84
C LYS A 112 2.11 3.31 -12.34
N ILE A 113 2.55 2.15 -12.82
CA ILE A 113 3.91 1.66 -12.61
C ILE A 113 4.87 2.51 -13.43
N ASN A 114 6.00 2.91 -12.83
CA ASN A 114 7.08 3.56 -13.54
C ASN A 114 7.89 2.50 -14.29
N TYR A 115 7.60 2.33 -15.57
CA TYR A 115 8.37 1.45 -16.42
C TYR A 115 9.66 2.12 -16.88
N ALA A 116 10.71 1.33 -17.10
CA ALA A 116 11.89 1.81 -17.79
C ALA A 116 11.49 2.35 -19.18
N ALA A 117 12.11 3.46 -19.58
CA ALA A 117 11.88 4.02 -20.91
C ALA A 117 12.36 3.05 -21.99
N GLU A 118 13.44 2.33 -21.71
CA GLU A 118 14.00 1.29 -22.57
C GLU A 118 14.55 0.13 -21.71
N GLY A 119 14.43 -1.10 -22.22
CA GLY A 119 14.99 -2.29 -21.60
C GLY A 119 14.20 -2.82 -20.41
N LEU A 120 14.91 -3.39 -19.45
CA LEU A 120 14.33 -4.15 -18.34
C LEU A 120 13.84 -3.24 -17.21
N THR A 121 12.56 -3.29 -16.93
CA THR A 121 11.99 -2.71 -15.70
C THR A 121 12.22 -3.63 -14.50
N VAL A 122 12.72 -3.12 -13.40
CA VAL A 122 12.90 -3.88 -12.14
C VAL A 122 11.99 -3.32 -11.07
N ILE A 123 11.16 -4.21 -10.50
CA ILE A 123 10.25 -3.92 -9.40
C ILE A 123 10.71 -4.69 -8.16
N LEU A 124 10.99 -3.98 -7.08
CA LEU A 124 11.36 -4.58 -5.80
C LEU A 124 10.15 -4.57 -4.87
N MET A 125 9.72 -5.76 -4.41
CA MET A 125 8.58 -5.89 -3.51
C MET A 125 9.05 -5.97 -2.07
N VAL A 126 8.65 -5.03 -1.22
CA VAL A 126 9.04 -4.97 0.19
C VAL A 126 7.81 -4.99 1.11
N GLY A 127 8.02 -5.26 2.39
CA GLY A 127 6.95 -5.31 3.40
C GLY A 127 7.16 -6.44 4.39
N VAL A 128 6.39 -6.43 5.48
CA VAL A 128 6.51 -7.44 6.55
C VAL A 128 6.02 -8.82 6.12
N ASN A 129 6.40 -9.87 6.88
CA ASN A 129 5.87 -11.20 6.67
C ASN A 129 4.36 -11.21 6.91
N GLY A 130 3.62 -11.90 6.06
CA GLY A 130 2.16 -11.98 6.15
C GLY A 130 1.39 -10.81 5.49
N ALA A 131 2.05 -9.72 5.10
CA ALA A 131 1.38 -8.57 4.44
C ALA A 131 0.80 -8.89 3.06
N GLY A 132 1.13 -10.05 2.48
CA GLY A 132 0.60 -10.47 1.18
C GLY A 132 1.52 -10.20 -0.02
N LYS A 133 2.83 -10.01 0.18
CA LYS A 133 3.81 -9.78 -0.90
C LYS A 133 3.70 -10.80 -2.02
N THR A 134 3.87 -12.08 -1.72
CA THR A 134 3.84 -13.18 -2.70
C THR A 134 2.52 -13.22 -3.49
N THR A 135 1.39 -12.98 -2.83
CA THR A 135 0.07 -12.90 -3.47
C THR A 135 -0.03 -11.68 -4.39
N THR A 136 0.50 -10.53 -3.94
CA THR A 136 0.51 -9.29 -4.72
C THR A 136 1.40 -9.44 -5.96
N ILE A 137 2.57 -10.09 -5.83
CA ILE A 137 3.46 -10.41 -6.96
C ILE A 137 2.69 -11.23 -8.01
N GLY A 138 2.02 -12.31 -7.59
CA GLY A 138 1.25 -13.14 -8.52
C GLY A 138 0.16 -12.36 -9.27
N LYS A 139 -0.59 -11.51 -8.56
CA LYS A 139 -1.63 -10.66 -9.17
C LYS A 139 -1.05 -9.58 -10.07
N LEU A 140 0.06 -8.97 -9.67
CA LEU A 140 0.75 -7.95 -10.44
C LEU A 140 1.33 -8.53 -11.73
N ALA A 141 2.02 -9.68 -11.64
CA ALA A 141 2.53 -10.40 -12.78
C ALA A 141 1.42 -10.78 -13.76
N HIS A 142 0.28 -11.29 -13.24
CA HIS A 142 -0.88 -11.60 -14.06
C HIS A 142 -1.39 -10.37 -14.83
N ARG A 143 -1.55 -9.24 -14.15
CA ARG A 143 -1.99 -7.99 -14.77
C ARG A 143 -1.00 -7.54 -15.86
N ILE A 144 0.30 -7.51 -15.57
CA ILE A 144 1.33 -7.07 -16.51
C ILE A 144 1.35 -7.95 -17.76
N VAL A 145 1.21 -9.28 -17.59
CA VAL A 145 1.19 -10.21 -18.73
C VAL A 145 -0.10 -10.09 -19.54
N HIS A 146 -1.27 -10.12 -18.88
CA HIS A 146 -2.54 -10.26 -19.59
C HIS A 146 -3.15 -8.93 -20.03
N ASP A 147 -2.97 -7.86 -19.24
CA ASP A 147 -3.58 -6.56 -19.57
C ASP A 147 -2.61 -5.68 -20.38
N GLU A 148 -1.29 -5.87 -20.19
CA GLU A 148 -0.27 -5.01 -20.80
C GLU A 148 0.59 -5.75 -21.85
N GLY A 149 0.45 -7.08 -21.98
CA GLY A 149 1.14 -7.90 -22.97
C GLY A 149 2.66 -8.00 -22.79
N LYS A 150 3.17 -7.70 -21.57
CA LYS A 150 4.60 -7.66 -21.26
C LYS A 150 5.11 -9.01 -20.76
N LYS A 151 6.36 -9.33 -21.09
CA LYS A 151 7.04 -10.52 -20.59
C LYS A 151 7.62 -10.30 -19.20
N VAL A 152 7.24 -11.15 -18.24
CA VAL A 152 7.61 -11.02 -16.83
C VAL A 152 8.50 -12.19 -16.40
N VAL A 153 9.53 -11.88 -15.60
CA VAL A 153 10.31 -12.85 -14.81
C VAL A 153 10.13 -12.52 -13.34
N VAL A 154 10.08 -13.54 -12.47
CA VAL A 154 9.96 -13.37 -11.02
C VAL A 154 11.19 -13.95 -10.33
N ALA A 155 11.74 -13.23 -9.34
CA ALA A 155 12.85 -13.67 -8.50
C ALA A 155 12.35 -14.05 -7.11
N ALA A 156 12.59 -15.29 -6.66
CA ALA A 156 12.21 -15.78 -5.33
C ALA A 156 13.28 -15.41 -4.29
N GLY A 157 13.33 -14.12 -3.91
CA GLY A 157 14.32 -13.59 -2.96
C GLY A 157 13.98 -13.79 -1.48
N ASP A 158 12.78 -14.23 -1.09
CA ASP A 158 12.47 -14.67 0.29
C ASP A 158 12.98 -16.09 0.54
N THR A 159 14.32 -16.24 0.60
CA THR A 159 14.99 -17.54 0.73
C THR A 159 14.96 -18.12 2.13
N PHE A 160 14.64 -17.32 3.14
CA PHE A 160 14.72 -17.73 4.55
C PHE A 160 13.42 -18.26 5.12
N ARG A 161 12.32 -18.06 4.45
CA ARG A 161 11.02 -18.55 4.89
C ARG A 161 10.68 -19.87 4.22
N ALA A 162 10.55 -20.92 5.05
CA ALA A 162 10.18 -22.24 4.56
C ALA A 162 8.91 -22.17 3.68
N GLY A 163 8.96 -22.75 2.51
CA GLY A 163 7.85 -22.76 1.55
C GLY A 163 7.57 -21.45 0.82
N ALA A 164 8.28 -20.34 1.08
CA ALA A 164 8.06 -19.08 0.36
C ALA A 164 8.40 -19.20 -1.13
N ILE A 165 9.53 -19.88 -1.43
CA ILE A 165 9.97 -20.15 -2.80
C ILE A 165 8.92 -20.98 -3.54
N ASP A 166 8.40 -22.02 -2.91
CA ASP A 166 7.39 -22.91 -3.52
C ASP A 166 6.05 -22.19 -3.69
N GLN A 167 5.66 -21.36 -2.72
CA GLN A 167 4.44 -20.55 -2.84
C GLN A 167 4.52 -19.60 -4.05
N LEU A 168 5.66 -18.94 -4.24
CA LEU A 168 5.86 -18.06 -5.38
C LEU A 168 5.91 -18.85 -6.70
N ALA A 169 6.48 -20.05 -6.68
CA ALA A 169 6.51 -20.94 -7.84
C ALA A 169 5.11 -21.34 -8.34
N VAL A 170 4.21 -21.65 -7.40
CA VAL A 170 2.80 -21.94 -7.75
C VAL A 170 2.13 -20.72 -8.41
N TRP A 171 2.42 -19.51 -7.94
CA TRP A 171 1.91 -18.30 -8.59
C TRP A 171 2.50 -18.09 -9.98
N ALA A 172 3.83 -18.27 -10.14
CA ALA A 172 4.50 -18.14 -11.44
C ALA A 172 3.95 -19.12 -12.45
N GLU A 173 3.74 -20.38 -12.07
CA GLU A 173 3.13 -21.42 -12.91
C GLU A 173 1.70 -21.04 -13.33
N ARG A 174 0.86 -20.59 -12.39
CA ARG A 174 -0.53 -20.18 -12.68
C ARG A 174 -0.62 -19.01 -13.65
N VAL A 175 0.33 -18.10 -13.59
CA VAL A 175 0.39 -16.91 -14.46
C VAL A 175 1.09 -17.23 -15.78
N GLY A 176 1.90 -18.29 -15.84
CA GLY A 176 2.69 -18.67 -17.01
C GLY A 176 3.94 -17.81 -17.19
N VAL A 177 4.61 -17.43 -16.07
CA VAL A 177 5.82 -16.61 -16.09
C VAL A 177 7.04 -17.40 -15.59
N ASP A 178 8.22 -17.02 -16.07
CA ASP A 178 9.49 -17.59 -15.63
C ASP A 178 9.79 -17.18 -14.18
N ILE A 179 10.30 -18.14 -13.40
CA ILE A 179 10.76 -17.91 -12.02
C ILE A 179 12.21 -18.31 -11.86
N VAL A 180 12.99 -17.49 -11.17
CA VAL A 180 14.34 -17.82 -10.71
C VAL A 180 14.30 -18.09 -9.21
N LYS A 181 14.77 -19.29 -8.84
CA LYS A 181 14.77 -19.80 -7.44
C LYS A 181 16.18 -19.96 -6.95
N GLY A 182 16.43 -19.57 -5.70
CA GLY A 182 17.62 -19.93 -4.96
C GLY A 182 17.45 -21.19 -4.12
N LYS A 183 18.50 -21.59 -3.43
CA LYS A 183 18.41 -22.60 -2.38
C LYS A 183 17.76 -21.99 -1.15
N GLU A 184 16.98 -22.78 -0.40
CA GLU A 184 16.48 -22.36 0.91
C GLU A 184 17.66 -21.97 1.83
N GLY A 185 17.54 -20.82 2.52
CA GLY A 185 18.60 -20.23 3.31
C GLY A 185 19.76 -19.62 2.51
N GLY A 186 19.71 -19.64 1.19
CA GLY A 186 20.72 -19.04 0.32
C GLY A 186 20.71 -17.50 0.32
N ASP A 187 21.70 -16.90 -0.32
CA ASP A 187 21.82 -15.43 -0.45
C ASP A 187 20.73 -14.87 -1.38
N PRO A 188 19.80 -14.05 -0.86
CA PRO A 188 18.77 -13.42 -1.68
C PRO A 188 19.31 -12.59 -2.84
N SER A 189 20.47 -11.96 -2.63
CA SER A 189 21.12 -11.11 -3.63
C SER A 189 21.65 -11.91 -4.82
N ALA A 190 22.08 -13.16 -4.60
CA ALA A 190 22.48 -14.05 -5.69
C ALA A 190 21.26 -14.42 -6.57
N VAL A 191 20.10 -14.68 -5.94
CA VAL A 191 18.87 -14.97 -6.67
C VAL A 191 18.44 -13.79 -7.55
N VAL A 192 18.55 -12.56 -7.01
CA VAL A 192 18.25 -11.34 -7.79
C VAL A 192 19.25 -11.17 -8.94
N PHE A 193 20.53 -11.44 -8.73
CA PHE A 193 21.52 -11.37 -9.78
C PHE A 193 21.25 -12.38 -10.92
N ASP A 194 20.96 -13.63 -10.57
CA ASP A 194 20.63 -14.67 -11.55
C ASP A 194 19.33 -14.32 -12.30
N ALA A 195 18.35 -13.74 -11.61
CA ALA A 195 17.10 -13.31 -12.21
C ALA A 195 17.28 -12.13 -13.18
N LEU A 196 18.16 -11.18 -12.87
CA LEU A 196 18.52 -10.08 -13.77
C LEU A 196 19.16 -10.61 -15.06
N ASN A 197 20.09 -11.57 -14.95
CA ASN A 197 20.71 -12.21 -16.11
C ASN A 197 19.68 -12.99 -16.92
N LYS A 198 18.84 -13.80 -16.28
CA LYS A 198 17.76 -14.55 -16.93
C LYS A 198 16.79 -13.63 -17.67
N ALA A 199 16.38 -12.51 -17.04
CA ALA A 199 15.49 -11.54 -17.64
C ALA A 199 16.09 -10.90 -18.91
N LYS A 200 17.39 -10.56 -18.88
CA LYS A 200 18.12 -10.05 -20.06
C LYS A 200 18.24 -11.10 -21.17
N GLU A 201 18.62 -12.33 -20.83
CA GLU A 201 18.75 -13.43 -21.78
C GLU A 201 17.44 -13.77 -22.49
N THR A 202 16.33 -13.71 -21.74
CA THR A 202 15.01 -14.04 -22.29
C THR A 202 14.31 -12.85 -22.94
N GLY A 203 14.89 -11.66 -22.88
CA GLY A 203 14.26 -10.43 -23.37
C GLY A 203 12.97 -10.12 -22.59
N ALA A 204 12.99 -10.27 -21.26
CA ALA A 204 11.86 -9.90 -20.43
C ALA A 204 11.74 -8.38 -20.31
N ASP A 205 10.52 -7.87 -20.27
CA ASP A 205 10.22 -6.46 -20.08
C ASP A 205 10.27 -6.05 -18.59
N VAL A 206 9.89 -6.99 -17.71
CA VAL A 206 9.74 -6.73 -16.28
C VAL A 206 10.33 -7.87 -15.44
N LEU A 207 11.13 -7.51 -14.44
CA LEU A 207 11.57 -8.39 -13.36
C LEU A 207 10.90 -7.94 -12.06
N ILE A 208 10.18 -8.86 -11.39
CA ILE A 208 9.62 -8.63 -10.07
C ILE A 208 10.41 -9.43 -9.03
N CYS A 209 11.01 -8.74 -8.06
CA CYS A 209 11.81 -9.36 -7.01
C CYS A 209 11.00 -9.48 -5.71
N ASP A 210 10.72 -10.70 -5.25
CA ASP A 210 10.20 -10.95 -3.89
C ASP A 210 11.33 -10.76 -2.87
N THR A 211 10.99 -10.35 -1.66
CA THR A 211 11.95 -10.16 -0.58
C THR A 211 11.46 -10.72 0.74
N ALA A 212 12.40 -11.01 1.65
CA ALA A 212 12.08 -11.31 3.03
C ALA A 212 11.38 -10.12 3.71
N GLY A 213 10.61 -10.39 4.75
CA GLY A 213 9.88 -9.35 5.51
C GLY A 213 10.08 -9.45 7.01
N ARG A 214 11.27 -9.88 7.48
CA ARG A 214 11.58 -10.11 8.90
C ARG A 214 11.93 -8.82 9.62
N LEU A 215 10.95 -7.95 9.84
CA LEU A 215 11.18 -6.66 10.49
C LEU A 215 11.64 -6.80 11.96
N GLN A 216 11.43 -7.98 12.58
CA GLN A 216 11.95 -8.31 13.91
C GLN A 216 13.50 -8.26 13.96
N ASN A 217 14.17 -8.60 12.84
CA ASN A 217 15.61 -8.45 12.65
C ASN A 217 15.88 -7.33 11.62
N LYS A 218 15.44 -6.14 11.96
CA LYS A 218 15.45 -4.96 11.11
C LYS A 218 16.79 -4.67 10.44
N VAL A 219 17.88 -4.70 11.22
CA VAL A 219 19.22 -4.37 10.71
C VAL A 219 19.62 -5.33 9.60
N ASN A 220 19.44 -6.63 9.80
CA ASN A 220 19.80 -7.63 8.80
C ASN A 220 18.93 -7.50 7.54
N LEU A 221 17.62 -7.28 7.72
CA LEU A 221 16.71 -7.07 6.61
C LEU A 221 17.10 -5.85 5.76
N MET A 222 17.39 -4.72 6.41
CA MET A 222 17.80 -3.51 5.68
C MET A 222 19.12 -3.73 4.92
N ASN A 223 20.09 -4.39 5.55
CA ASN A 223 21.35 -4.74 4.88
C ASN A 223 21.16 -5.67 3.68
N GLU A 224 20.24 -6.64 3.77
CA GLU A 224 19.89 -7.51 2.65
C GLU A 224 19.25 -6.72 1.50
N LEU A 225 18.28 -5.86 1.80
CA LEU A 225 17.61 -5.04 0.81
C LEU A 225 18.54 -4.04 0.14
N GLU A 226 19.44 -3.40 0.92
CA GLU A 226 20.49 -2.54 0.36
C GLU A 226 21.46 -3.32 -0.55
N LYS A 227 21.79 -4.56 -0.19
CA LYS A 227 22.64 -5.41 -1.03
C LYS A 227 21.95 -5.76 -2.34
N MET A 228 20.64 -6.11 -2.29
CA MET A 228 19.83 -6.34 -3.49
C MET A 228 19.79 -5.07 -4.36
N ASN A 229 19.51 -3.91 -3.76
CA ASN A 229 19.47 -2.63 -4.48
C ASN A 229 20.79 -2.32 -5.19
N ARG A 230 21.94 -2.54 -4.51
CA ARG A 230 23.27 -2.38 -5.12
C ARG A 230 23.50 -3.32 -6.30
N ILE A 231 23.03 -4.56 -6.21
CA ILE A 231 23.12 -5.53 -7.32
C ILE A 231 22.23 -5.11 -8.48
N ILE A 232 21.01 -4.68 -8.22
CA ILE A 232 20.10 -4.19 -9.25
C ILE A 232 20.76 -3.01 -9.98
N LYS A 233 21.23 -1.99 -9.27
CA LYS A 233 21.89 -0.80 -9.85
C LYS A 233 23.15 -1.11 -10.64
N ARG A 234 23.88 -2.16 -10.25
CA ARG A 234 25.07 -2.61 -10.99
C ARG A 234 24.73 -3.19 -12.36
N VAL A 235 23.58 -3.86 -12.49
CA VAL A 235 23.15 -4.53 -13.73
C VAL A 235 22.20 -3.67 -14.56
N VAL A 236 21.35 -2.89 -13.87
CA VAL A 236 20.37 -1.94 -14.41
C VAL A 236 20.55 -0.62 -13.65
N PRO A 237 21.36 0.32 -14.15
CA PRO A 237 21.74 1.53 -13.41
C PRO A 237 20.55 2.39 -12.93
N GLU A 238 19.48 2.47 -13.70
CA GLU A 238 18.25 3.21 -13.37
C GLU A 238 17.33 2.44 -12.40
N GLY A 239 17.61 1.16 -12.15
CA GLY A 239 16.78 0.32 -11.28
C GLY A 239 17.12 0.44 -9.78
N PRO A 240 16.21 -0.02 -8.93
CA PRO A 240 14.85 -0.44 -9.25
C PRO A 240 14.00 0.73 -9.70
N HIS A 241 13.11 0.52 -10.70
CA HIS A 241 12.21 1.55 -11.21
C HIS A 241 11.03 1.76 -10.26
N GLU A 242 10.68 0.71 -9.50
CA GLU A 242 9.68 0.74 -8.44
C GLU A 242 10.16 -0.04 -7.22
N THR A 243 9.95 0.52 -6.04
CA THR A 243 10.00 -0.19 -4.77
C THR A 243 8.61 -0.16 -4.16
N LEU A 244 7.88 -1.28 -4.23
CA LEU A 244 6.50 -1.38 -3.82
C LEU A 244 6.39 -1.97 -2.41
N LEU A 245 5.94 -1.16 -1.46
CA LEU A 245 5.63 -1.61 -0.10
C LEU A 245 4.24 -2.22 -0.06
N VAL A 246 4.15 -3.49 0.32
CA VAL A 246 2.87 -4.17 0.59
C VAL A 246 2.54 -4.04 2.06
N VAL A 247 1.43 -3.37 2.35
CA VAL A 247 0.91 -3.14 3.71
C VAL A 247 -0.47 -3.78 3.82
N ASP A 248 -0.72 -4.46 4.94
CA ASP A 248 -2.07 -4.90 5.29
C ASP A 248 -2.88 -3.68 5.76
N ALA A 249 -4.02 -3.43 5.14
CA ALA A 249 -4.88 -2.28 5.43
C ALA A 249 -5.43 -2.27 6.87
N THR A 250 -5.32 -3.38 7.59
CA THR A 250 -5.70 -3.48 9.01
C THR A 250 -4.62 -2.97 9.97
N THR A 251 -3.44 -2.59 9.46
CA THR A 251 -2.27 -2.19 10.29
C THR A 251 -2.11 -0.68 10.45
N GLY A 252 -3.08 0.09 10.84
CA GLY A 252 -3.04 1.53 11.11
C GLY A 252 -1.64 2.17 11.26
N GLN A 253 -1.28 2.65 12.44
CA GLN A 253 0.03 3.31 12.71
C GLN A 253 1.24 2.38 12.51
N ASN A 254 1.08 1.08 12.69
CA ASN A 254 2.13 0.13 12.37
C ASN A 254 2.48 0.13 10.87
N GLY A 255 1.49 0.32 9.99
CA GLY A 255 1.71 0.48 8.55
C GLY A 255 2.53 1.73 8.22
N VAL A 256 2.25 2.86 8.88
CA VAL A 256 3.03 4.10 8.76
C VAL A 256 4.48 3.88 9.20
N SER A 257 4.69 3.20 10.33
CA SER A 257 6.03 2.86 10.82
C SER A 257 6.79 1.98 9.83
N GLN A 258 6.13 1.01 9.21
CA GLN A 258 6.71 0.19 8.14
C GLN A 258 7.11 1.05 6.94
N ALA A 259 6.25 1.96 6.49
CA ALA A 259 6.53 2.85 5.37
C ALA A 259 7.78 3.71 5.64
N ILE A 260 7.90 4.29 6.84
CA ILE A 260 9.07 5.07 7.26
C ILE A 260 10.35 4.21 7.23
N GLU A 261 10.29 2.96 7.66
CA GLU A 261 11.45 2.09 7.65
C GLU A 261 11.88 1.67 6.24
N PHE A 262 10.93 1.23 5.43
CA PHE A 262 11.22 0.80 4.07
C PHE A 262 11.53 1.96 3.11
N SER A 263 11.17 3.20 3.43
CA SER A 263 11.55 4.39 2.62
C SER A 263 13.05 4.72 2.67
N LYS A 264 13.82 4.05 3.53
CA LYS A 264 15.29 4.22 3.65
C LYS A 264 16.08 3.43 2.60
N ILE A 265 15.40 2.58 1.84
CA ILE A 265 15.97 1.72 0.79
C ILE A 265 15.87 2.41 -0.56
#